data_c0e1b941d8c217f3c2ba8602cd9a3731
#
_entry.id   c0e1b941d8c217f3c2ba8602cd9a3731
#
_cell.length_a   1.000
_cell.length_b   1.000
_cell.length_c   1.000
_cell.angle_alpha   90.00
_cell.angle_beta   90.00
_cell.angle_gamma   90.00
#
_symmetry.space_group_name_H-M   'P 1'
#
loop_
_entity.id
_entity.type
_entity.pdbx_description
1 polymer ?
#
loop_
_entity_poly.entity_id
_entity_poly.type
_entity_poly.pdbx_seq_one_letter_code
_entity_poly.pdbx_strand_id
1 'polypeptide(L)'
;LRTAWTTERPTSGALPVAEALRVLGDFALRMAALERTHHMLADARDAFGLEALDASVLTEMAEEMQGLESVWKALAEIGSGLDELKATPWSHVQVRQVRQRLESLLRDCRGLPTRMRSYEAYEAVHDELQFLVAHVKVLGDLRSDAFQTRHWRALHARLHAPRYIPSSHTLGSVWALDWRAHLPLIRAAIHDAQGEYALDVYLQQVREAWTGYA
;
A
#
# COMPACT_ATOMS: atom_id res chain seq x y z
N LEU A 1 13.93 -18.85 23.24
CA LEU A 1 13.15 -17.76 22.67
C LEU A 1 14.01 -16.87 21.76
N ARG A 2 15.17 -16.39 22.24
CA ARG A 2 16.08 -15.48 21.50
C ARG A 2 16.47 -16.02 20.13
N THR A 3 16.86 -17.30 20.02
CA THR A 3 17.24 -17.91 18.75
C THR A 3 16.08 -17.95 17.75
N ALA A 4 14.87 -18.33 18.20
CA ALA A 4 13.68 -18.30 17.37
C ALA A 4 13.33 -16.87 16.94
N TRP A 5 13.41 -15.88 17.84
CA TRP A 5 13.19 -14.49 17.52
C TRP A 5 14.12 -13.98 16.42
N THR A 6 15.41 -14.25 16.53
CA THR A 6 16.39 -13.81 15.53
C THR A 6 16.09 -14.36 14.12
N THR A 7 15.48 -15.57 14.03
CA THR A 7 15.19 -16.23 12.77
C THR A 7 13.81 -15.87 12.21
N GLU A 8 12.81 -15.68 13.10
CA GLU A 8 11.39 -15.59 12.72
C GLU A 8 10.82 -14.17 12.84
N ARG A 9 11.61 -13.20 13.33
CA ARG A 9 11.13 -11.81 13.48
C ARG A 9 10.68 -11.23 12.13
N PRO A 10 9.51 -10.59 12.07
CA PRO A 10 8.93 -10.10 10.82
C PRO A 10 9.56 -8.76 10.40
N THR A 11 10.69 -8.82 9.68
CA THR A 11 11.40 -7.64 9.17
C THR A 11 11.21 -7.43 7.68
N SER A 12 10.80 -8.47 6.93
CA SER A 12 10.70 -8.43 5.47
C SER A 12 9.48 -7.64 4.99
N GLY A 13 9.70 -6.76 4.02
CA GLY A 13 8.64 -5.99 3.35
C GLY A 13 7.69 -6.82 2.48
N ALA A 14 8.05 -8.06 2.16
CA ALA A 14 7.19 -8.97 1.41
C ALA A 14 6.14 -9.67 2.28
N LEU A 15 6.27 -9.60 3.62
CA LEU A 15 5.36 -10.28 4.54
C LEU A 15 4.02 -9.54 4.63
N PRO A 16 2.87 -10.23 4.52
CA PRO A 16 1.57 -9.61 4.75
C PRO A 16 1.45 -9.06 6.18
N VAL A 17 0.88 -7.86 6.33
CA VAL A 17 0.74 -7.17 7.62
C VAL A 17 0.05 -8.05 8.67
N ALA A 18 -1.04 -8.74 8.29
CA ALA A 18 -1.77 -9.63 9.19
C ALA A 18 -0.90 -10.78 9.72
N GLU A 19 -0.04 -11.35 8.88
CA GLU A 19 0.88 -12.42 9.25
C GLU A 19 1.99 -11.89 10.17
N ALA A 20 2.54 -10.73 9.88
CA ALA A 20 3.53 -10.08 10.72
C ALA A 20 2.99 -9.80 12.14
N LEU A 21 1.79 -9.25 12.24
CA LEU A 21 1.14 -8.99 13.53
C LEU A 21 0.80 -10.29 14.27
N ARG A 22 0.42 -11.36 13.55
CA ARG A 22 0.20 -12.67 14.16
C ARG A 22 1.49 -13.23 14.77
N VAL A 23 2.59 -13.20 14.03
CA VAL A 23 3.91 -13.66 14.53
C VAL A 23 4.32 -12.86 15.75
N LEU A 24 4.18 -11.52 15.72
CA LEU A 24 4.48 -10.67 16.88
C LEU A 24 3.61 -11.00 18.08
N GLY A 25 2.32 -11.26 17.89
CA GLY A 25 1.40 -11.68 18.96
C GLY A 25 1.81 -13.01 19.60
N ASP A 26 2.21 -14.00 18.81
CA ASP A 26 2.69 -15.30 19.30
C ASP A 26 3.99 -15.13 20.13
N PHE A 27 4.91 -14.30 19.66
CA PHE A 27 6.13 -14.00 20.44
C PHE A 27 5.84 -13.20 21.70
N ALA A 28 4.90 -12.25 21.69
CA ALA A 28 4.49 -11.48 22.85
C ALA A 28 3.92 -12.38 23.97
N LEU A 29 3.11 -13.36 23.63
CA LEU A 29 2.59 -14.35 24.58
C LEU A 29 3.71 -15.19 25.22
N ARG A 30 4.68 -15.62 24.42
CA ARG A 30 5.85 -16.39 24.89
C ARG A 30 6.76 -15.53 25.77
N MET A 31 6.93 -14.25 25.42
CA MET A 31 7.72 -13.29 26.21
C MET A 31 7.05 -13.04 27.56
N ALA A 32 5.75 -12.77 27.60
CA ALA A 32 5.02 -12.57 28.85
C ALA A 32 5.07 -13.78 29.79
N ALA A 33 5.11 -14.99 29.25
CA ALA A 33 5.31 -16.20 30.05
C ALA A 33 6.72 -16.26 30.66
N LEU A 34 7.73 -15.87 29.88
CA LEU A 34 9.13 -15.86 30.32
C LEU A 34 9.38 -14.78 31.37
N GLU A 35 8.81 -13.59 31.20
CA GLU A 35 8.87 -12.49 32.15
C GLU A 35 8.25 -12.88 33.51
N ARG A 36 7.09 -13.53 33.50
CA ARG A 36 6.46 -14.07 34.72
C ARG A 36 7.37 -15.04 35.44
N THR A 37 8.02 -15.94 34.72
CA THR A 37 8.96 -16.90 35.29
C THR A 37 10.19 -16.20 35.87
N HIS A 38 10.70 -15.20 35.13
CA HIS A 38 11.83 -14.38 35.62
C HIS A 38 11.49 -13.65 36.92
N HIS A 39 10.31 -13.01 37.00
CA HIS A 39 9.85 -12.34 38.21
C HIS A 39 9.73 -13.31 39.40
N MET A 40 9.11 -14.46 39.22
CA MET A 40 9.01 -15.46 40.27
C MET A 40 10.40 -15.93 40.79
N LEU A 41 11.35 -16.12 39.88
CA LEU A 41 12.71 -16.50 40.24
C LEU A 41 13.46 -15.35 40.91
N ALA A 42 13.25 -14.11 40.46
CA ALA A 42 13.86 -12.95 41.08
C ALA A 42 13.36 -12.76 42.53
N ASP A 43 12.06 -12.86 42.77
CA ASP A 43 11.45 -12.80 44.10
C ASP A 43 11.99 -13.91 45.02
N ALA A 44 12.10 -15.13 44.54
CA ALA A 44 12.66 -16.25 45.31
C ALA A 44 14.13 -16.01 45.64
N ARG A 45 14.93 -15.50 44.70
CA ARG A 45 16.35 -15.18 44.96
C ARG A 45 16.54 -14.06 45.99
N ASP A 46 15.69 -13.04 45.87
CA ASP A 46 15.71 -11.93 46.86
C ASP A 46 15.39 -12.44 48.27
N ALA A 47 14.39 -13.31 48.41
CA ALA A 47 14.03 -13.94 49.69
C ALA A 47 15.18 -14.77 50.31
N PHE A 48 16.10 -15.30 49.51
CA PHE A 48 17.28 -16.04 49.94
C PHE A 48 18.56 -15.17 50.00
N GLY A 49 18.48 -13.86 49.76
CA GLY A 49 19.64 -12.96 49.76
C GLY A 49 20.67 -13.25 48.66
N LEU A 50 20.24 -13.82 47.54
CA LEU A 50 21.10 -14.14 46.40
C LEU A 50 21.18 -12.93 45.44
N GLU A 51 22.24 -12.89 44.62
CA GLU A 51 22.40 -11.85 43.61
C GLU A 51 21.21 -11.78 42.65
N ALA A 52 20.88 -10.55 42.21
CA ALA A 52 19.80 -10.32 41.26
C ALA A 52 20.02 -11.05 39.94
N LEU A 53 18.93 -11.47 39.28
CA LEU A 53 18.97 -12.04 37.95
C LEU A 53 19.18 -10.92 36.92
N ASP A 54 20.03 -11.16 35.95
CA ASP A 54 20.20 -10.26 34.81
C ASP A 54 18.97 -10.36 33.88
N ALA A 55 18.26 -9.24 33.71
CA ALA A 55 17.09 -9.10 32.86
C ALA A 55 17.41 -8.39 31.52
N SER A 56 18.67 -8.00 31.27
CA SER A 56 19.04 -7.15 30.13
C SER A 56 18.58 -7.72 28.81
N VAL A 57 18.80 -9.02 28.58
CA VAL A 57 18.38 -9.69 27.35
C VAL A 57 16.86 -9.71 27.16
N LEU A 58 16.09 -9.86 28.24
CA LEU A 58 14.63 -9.82 28.18
C LEU A 58 14.14 -8.41 27.83
N THR A 59 14.73 -7.40 28.46
CA THR A 59 14.38 -6.00 28.21
C THR A 59 14.70 -5.60 26.78
N GLU A 60 15.89 -5.92 26.27
CA GLU A 60 16.28 -5.65 24.88
C GLU A 60 15.31 -6.30 23.87
N MET A 61 14.95 -7.57 24.11
CA MET A 61 14.00 -8.27 23.26
C MET A 61 12.60 -7.65 23.31
N ALA A 62 12.11 -7.28 24.49
CA ALA A 62 10.80 -6.65 24.66
C ALA A 62 10.74 -5.30 23.93
N GLU A 63 11.79 -4.48 24.04
CA GLU A 63 11.89 -3.21 23.34
C GLU A 63 11.92 -3.38 21.82
N GLU A 64 12.66 -4.37 21.31
CA GLU A 64 12.70 -4.66 19.86
C GLU A 64 11.33 -5.14 19.36
N MET A 65 10.67 -6.03 20.10
CA MET A 65 9.32 -6.52 19.76
C MET A 65 8.30 -5.38 19.74
N GLN A 66 8.30 -4.52 20.76
CA GLN A 66 7.40 -3.37 20.84
C GLN A 66 7.67 -2.38 19.70
N GLY A 67 8.95 -2.18 19.34
CA GLY A 67 9.34 -1.37 18.19
C GLY A 67 8.76 -1.90 16.87
N LEU A 68 8.93 -3.20 16.61
CA LEU A 68 8.38 -3.85 15.40
C LEU A 68 6.85 -3.83 15.38
N GLU A 69 6.20 -4.11 16.51
CA GLU A 69 4.74 -4.06 16.60
C GLU A 69 4.18 -2.67 16.26
N SER A 70 4.83 -1.62 16.78
CA SER A 70 4.46 -0.24 16.48
C SER A 70 4.60 0.09 14.98
N VAL A 71 5.66 -0.41 14.32
CA VAL A 71 5.85 -0.27 12.87
C VAL A 71 4.71 -0.94 12.12
N TRP A 72 4.45 -2.21 12.41
CA TRP A 72 3.45 -2.98 11.69
C TRP A 72 2.02 -2.45 11.91
N LYS A 73 1.69 -1.94 13.10
CA LYS A 73 0.41 -1.26 13.36
C LYS A 73 0.27 0.00 12.53
N ALA A 74 1.30 0.84 12.47
CA ALA A 74 1.28 2.05 11.66
C ALA A 74 1.17 1.73 10.15
N LEU A 75 1.89 0.73 9.67
CA LEU A 75 1.79 0.26 8.27
C LEU A 75 0.42 -0.36 7.97
N ALA A 76 -0.22 -1.01 8.96
CA ALA A 76 -1.58 -1.52 8.83
C ALA A 76 -2.60 -0.41 8.60
N GLU A 77 -2.52 0.69 9.35
CA GLU A 77 -3.39 1.85 9.20
C GLU A 77 -3.21 2.51 7.82
N ILE A 78 -1.97 2.68 7.38
CA ILE A 78 -1.66 3.21 6.04
C ILE A 78 -2.19 2.26 4.96
N GLY A 79 -1.98 0.96 5.11
CA GLY A 79 -2.46 -0.07 4.19
C GLY A 79 -3.98 -0.08 4.10
N SER A 80 -4.69 0.02 5.22
CA SER A 80 -6.15 0.13 5.25
C SER A 80 -6.64 1.35 4.46
N GLY A 81 -6.00 2.51 4.62
CA GLY A 81 -6.34 3.70 3.85
C GLY A 81 -6.09 3.54 2.34
N LEU A 82 -5.08 2.77 1.95
CA LEU A 82 -4.82 2.45 0.55
C LEU A 82 -5.85 1.44 0.01
N ASP A 83 -6.28 0.47 0.81
CA ASP A 83 -7.28 -0.52 0.42
C ASP A 83 -8.68 0.11 0.29
N GLU A 84 -9.03 1.08 1.12
CA GLU A 84 -10.23 1.91 0.95
C GLU A 84 -10.23 2.62 -0.42
N LEU A 85 -9.09 3.21 -0.80
CA LEU A 85 -8.95 3.81 -2.14
C LEU A 85 -9.10 2.77 -3.25
N LYS A 86 -8.46 1.61 -3.14
CA LYS A 86 -8.57 0.51 -4.11
C LYS A 86 -10.00 0.01 -4.28
N ALA A 87 -10.79 0.00 -3.20
CA ALA A 87 -12.19 -0.42 -3.23
C ALA A 87 -13.11 0.58 -3.92
N THR A 88 -12.68 1.82 -4.17
CA THR A 88 -13.49 2.87 -4.79
C THR A 88 -13.92 2.45 -6.21
N PRO A 89 -15.24 2.39 -6.53
CA PRO A 89 -15.72 2.11 -7.88
C PRO A 89 -15.19 3.14 -8.89
N TRP A 90 -14.76 2.71 -10.05
CA TRP A 90 -14.17 3.56 -11.06
C TRP A 90 -15.04 4.77 -11.44
N SER A 91 -16.36 4.57 -11.49
CA SER A 91 -17.33 5.64 -11.78
C SER A 91 -17.32 6.78 -10.76
N HIS A 92 -16.94 6.50 -9.52
CA HIS A 92 -16.89 7.47 -8.42
C HIS A 92 -15.49 8.01 -8.13
N VAL A 93 -14.48 7.56 -8.86
CA VAL A 93 -13.10 8.02 -8.68
C VAL A 93 -12.99 9.51 -9.03
N GLN A 94 -12.66 10.31 -8.02
CA GLN A 94 -12.31 11.71 -8.16
C GLN A 94 -10.80 11.88 -7.99
N VAL A 95 -10.10 12.14 -9.07
CA VAL A 95 -8.62 12.16 -9.13
C VAL A 95 -8.01 13.11 -8.10
N ARG A 96 -8.66 14.27 -7.87
CA ARG A 96 -8.21 15.24 -6.85
C ARG A 96 -8.27 14.66 -5.44
N GLN A 97 -9.34 13.95 -5.09
CA GLN A 97 -9.49 13.32 -3.78
C GLN A 97 -8.51 12.17 -3.59
N VAL A 98 -8.35 11.33 -4.62
CA VAL A 98 -7.35 10.25 -4.63
C VAL A 98 -5.96 10.82 -4.39
N ARG A 99 -5.58 11.88 -5.10
CA ARG A 99 -4.30 12.56 -4.92
C ARG A 99 -4.12 13.06 -3.48
N GLN A 100 -5.09 13.78 -2.95
CA GLN A 100 -5.04 14.31 -1.58
C GLN A 100 -4.89 13.19 -0.54
N ARG A 101 -5.62 12.08 -0.72
CA ARG A 101 -5.54 10.93 0.18
C ARG A 101 -4.18 10.24 0.09
N LEU A 102 -3.65 10.00 -1.11
CA LEU A 102 -2.31 9.43 -1.30
C LEU A 102 -1.21 10.32 -0.70
N GLU A 103 -1.30 11.63 -0.90
CA GLU A 103 -0.35 12.61 -0.32
C GLU A 103 -0.46 12.64 1.22
N SER A 104 -1.66 12.44 1.79
CA SER A 104 -1.85 12.28 3.24
C SER A 104 -1.17 11.00 3.74
N LEU A 105 -1.48 9.86 3.14
CA LEU A 105 -0.87 8.57 3.52
C LEU A 105 0.67 8.61 3.41
N LEU A 106 1.20 9.27 2.39
CA LEU A 106 2.65 9.44 2.22
C LEU A 106 3.25 10.35 3.31
N ARG A 107 2.54 11.40 3.74
CA ARG A 107 2.97 12.23 4.87
C ARG A 107 2.94 11.45 6.18
N ASP A 108 1.90 10.67 6.42
CA ASP A 108 1.76 9.83 7.61
C ASP A 108 2.89 8.79 7.66
N CYS A 109 3.19 8.16 6.53
CA CYS A 109 4.33 7.26 6.38
C CYS A 109 5.66 7.96 6.69
N ARG A 110 5.90 9.15 6.13
CA ARG A 110 7.10 9.95 6.40
C ARG A 110 7.16 10.49 7.83
N GLY A 111 6.04 10.63 8.50
CA GLY A 111 5.94 11.03 9.91
C GLY A 111 6.40 9.96 10.90
N LEU A 112 6.57 8.71 10.47
CA LEU A 112 7.02 7.62 11.33
C LEU A 112 8.45 7.89 11.85
N PRO A 113 8.75 7.47 13.10
CA PRO A 113 10.07 7.65 13.71
C PRO A 113 11.20 7.08 12.84
N THR A 114 12.38 7.73 12.88
CA THR A 114 13.54 7.33 12.07
C THR A 114 13.95 5.87 12.29
N ARG A 115 13.81 5.36 13.52
CA ARG A 115 14.06 3.95 13.86
C ARG A 115 13.17 2.99 13.05
N MET A 116 11.94 3.40 12.72
CA MET A 116 10.99 2.59 11.95
C MET A 116 11.31 2.58 10.46
N ARG A 117 12.01 3.59 9.95
CA ARG A 117 12.33 3.73 8.54
C ARG A 117 13.43 2.78 8.05
N SER A 118 14.16 2.13 8.97
CA SER A 118 15.20 1.16 8.65
C SER A 118 14.66 -0.24 8.31
N TYR A 119 13.35 -0.47 8.40
CA TYR A 119 12.75 -1.75 8.08
C TYR A 119 12.32 -1.82 6.61
N GLU A 120 12.60 -2.94 5.93
CA GLU A 120 12.19 -3.19 4.55
C GLU A 120 10.68 -3.01 4.33
N ALA A 121 9.86 -3.35 5.34
CA ALA A 121 8.42 -3.16 5.29
C ALA A 121 8.02 -1.69 5.13
N TYR A 122 8.72 -0.77 5.79
CA TYR A 122 8.51 0.67 5.61
C TYR A 122 8.90 1.12 4.20
N GLU A 123 10.07 0.69 3.71
CA GLU A 123 10.56 1.07 2.39
C GLU A 123 9.58 0.61 1.30
N ALA A 124 9.07 -0.62 1.38
CA ALA A 124 8.10 -1.15 0.42
C ALA A 124 6.82 -0.31 0.35
N VAL A 125 6.22 0.04 1.49
CA VAL A 125 5.00 0.87 1.55
C VAL A 125 5.28 2.31 1.10
N HIS A 126 6.40 2.88 1.52
CA HIS A 126 6.81 4.24 1.13
C HIS A 126 7.01 4.36 -0.39
N ASP A 127 7.72 3.41 -1.00
CA ASP A 127 7.99 3.38 -2.44
C ASP A 127 6.71 3.18 -3.26
N GLU A 128 5.78 2.36 -2.77
CA GLU A 128 4.48 2.17 -3.41
C GLU A 128 3.68 3.49 -3.40
N LEU A 129 3.56 4.13 -2.24
CA LEU A 129 2.85 5.41 -2.11
C LEU A 129 3.50 6.50 -2.95
N GLN A 130 4.82 6.60 -2.94
CA GLN A 130 5.56 7.57 -3.74
C GLN A 130 5.35 7.36 -5.23
N PHE A 131 5.36 6.11 -5.68
CA PHE A 131 5.07 5.74 -7.06
C PHE A 131 3.65 6.16 -7.46
N LEU A 132 2.64 5.85 -6.66
CA LEU A 132 1.24 6.19 -6.93
C LEU A 132 1.03 7.72 -6.99
N VAL A 133 1.62 8.48 -6.06
CA VAL A 133 1.56 9.95 -6.06
C VAL A 133 2.20 10.53 -7.33
N ALA A 134 3.36 10.01 -7.75
CA ALA A 134 4.05 10.48 -8.94
C ALA A 134 3.25 10.25 -10.23
N HIS A 135 2.39 9.22 -10.25
CA HIS A 135 1.63 8.81 -11.45
C HIS A 135 0.13 9.14 -11.40
N VAL A 136 -0.33 9.93 -10.42
CA VAL A 136 -1.74 10.37 -10.33
C VAL A 136 -2.23 11.09 -11.59
N LYS A 137 -1.35 11.76 -12.35
CA LYS A 137 -1.71 12.38 -13.61
C LYS A 137 -2.23 11.36 -14.63
N VAL A 138 -1.60 10.19 -14.71
CA VAL A 138 -2.04 9.09 -15.59
C VAL A 138 -3.47 8.63 -15.23
N LEU A 139 -3.81 8.63 -13.94
CA LEU A 139 -5.17 8.34 -13.48
C LEU A 139 -6.17 9.37 -14.01
N GLY A 140 -5.77 10.67 -14.05
CA GLY A 140 -6.58 11.74 -14.61
C GLY A 140 -6.84 11.53 -16.12
N ASP A 141 -5.81 11.18 -16.84
CA ASP A 141 -5.90 10.93 -18.28
C ASP A 141 -6.81 9.71 -18.60
N LEU A 142 -6.70 8.62 -17.81
CA LEU A 142 -7.57 7.44 -17.91
C LEU A 142 -9.04 7.74 -17.51
N ARG A 143 -9.28 8.77 -16.70
CA ARG A 143 -10.63 9.18 -16.26
C ARG A 143 -11.26 10.22 -17.19
N SER A 144 -10.53 10.71 -18.18
CA SER A 144 -11.01 11.67 -19.16
C SER A 144 -12.07 11.06 -20.08
N ASP A 145 -12.91 11.91 -20.68
CA ASP A 145 -13.95 11.49 -21.63
C ASP A 145 -13.36 10.88 -22.91
N ALA A 146 -12.09 11.15 -23.19
CA ALA A 146 -11.38 10.54 -24.32
C ALA A 146 -11.18 9.03 -24.12
N PHE A 147 -11.01 8.56 -22.88
CA PHE A 147 -10.71 7.15 -22.59
C PHE A 147 -11.99 6.32 -22.39
N GLN A 148 -12.59 5.87 -23.47
CA GLN A 148 -13.88 5.17 -23.51
C GLN A 148 -13.75 3.67 -23.22
N THR A 149 -14.90 2.98 -23.08
CA THR A 149 -14.98 1.53 -22.83
C THR A 149 -14.21 0.69 -23.88
N ARG A 150 -14.15 1.13 -25.14
CA ARG A 150 -13.38 0.45 -26.20
C ARG A 150 -11.89 0.44 -25.89
N HIS A 151 -11.35 1.57 -25.38
CA HIS A 151 -9.94 1.71 -25.04
C HIS A 151 -9.58 0.85 -23.83
N TRP A 152 -10.47 0.77 -22.82
CA TRP A 152 -10.31 -0.14 -21.69
C TRP A 152 -10.21 -1.59 -22.12
N ARG A 153 -11.10 -2.04 -23.01
CA ARG A 153 -11.07 -3.42 -23.54
C ARG A 153 -9.78 -3.71 -24.30
N ALA A 154 -9.35 -2.78 -25.16
CA ALA A 154 -8.10 -2.90 -25.90
C ALA A 154 -6.88 -2.92 -24.97
N LEU A 155 -6.84 -2.06 -23.95
CA LEU A 155 -5.76 -2.01 -22.97
C LEU A 155 -5.67 -3.32 -22.19
N HIS A 156 -6.79 -3.82 -21.65
CA HIS A 156 -6.80 -5.10 -20.93
C HIS A 156 -6.36 -6.27 -21.82
N ALA A 157 -6.76 -6.31 -23.07
CA ALA A 157 -6.32 -7.33 -24.03
C ALA A 157 -4.80 -7.25 -24.28
N ARG A 158 -4.25 -6.05 -24.47
CA ARG A 158 -2.80 -5.83 -24.70
C ARG A 158 -1.93 -6.21 -23.49
N LEU A 159 -2.49 -6.03 -22.29
CA LEU A 159 -1.81 -6.34 -21.02
C LEU A 159 -2.06 -7.78 -20.54
N HIS A 160 -2.79 -8.59 -21.30
CA HIS A 160 -3.23 -9.93 -20.88
C HIS A 160 -3.93 -9.93 -19.51
N ALA A 161 -4.54 -8.80 -19.16
CA ALA A 161 -5.28 -8.62 -17.90
C ALA A 161 -6.69 -9.26 -18.01
N PRO A 162 -7.35 -9.53 -16.87
CA PRO A 162 -8.73 -10.00 -16.86
C PRO A 162 -9.64 -9.12 -17.70
N ARG A 163 -10.69 -9.73 -18.29
CA ARG A 163 -11.64 -9.01 -19.16
C ARG A 163 -12.20 -7.78 -18.44
N TYR A 164 -12.15 -6.64 -19.11
CA TYR A 164 -12.74 -5.40 -18.59
C TYR A 164 -14.27 -5.52 -18.43
N ILE A 165 -14.75 -5.31 -17.22
CA ILE A 165 -16.17 -5.30 -16.88
C ILE A 165 -16.48 -3.96 -16.18
N PRO A 166 -17.25 -3.05 -16.80
CA PRO A 166 -17.48 -1.70 -16.27
C PRO A 166 -18.08 -1.68 -14.85
N SER A 167 -19.01 -2.61 -14.56
CA SER A 167 -19.74 -2.65 -13.28
C SER A 167 -18.89 -3.09 -12.09
N SER A 168 -17.81 -3.84 -12.32
CA SER A 168 -16.90 -4.31 -11.27
C SER A 168 -15.54 -3.62 -11.29
N HIS A 169 -15.39 -2.57 -12.12
CA HIS A 169 -14.12 -1.86 -12.25
C HIS A 169 -13.92 -0.89 -11.10
N THR A 170 -12.83 -1.06 -10.37
CA THR A 170 -12.45 -0.24 -9.21
C THR A 170 -11.09 0.42 -9.44
N LEU A 171 -10.73 1.38 -8.60
CA LEU A 171 -9.40 1.96 -8.64
C LEU A 171 -8.31 0.89 -8.42
N GLY A 172 -8.58 -0.09 -7.54
CA GLY A 172 -7.68 -1.22 -7.32
C GLY A 172 -7.47 -2.08 -8.56
N SER A 173 -8.53 -2.32 -9.38
CA SER A 173 -8.38 -3.06 -10.63
C SER A 173 -7.54 -2.30 -11.68
N VAL A 174 -7.56 -0.96 -11.64
CA VAL A 174 -6.71 -0.11 -12.49
C VAL A 174 -5.25 -0.19 -12.04
N TRP A 175 -4.99 -0.14 -10.75
CA TRP A 175 -3.63 -0.28 -10.22
C TRP A 175 -3.08 -1.70 -10.36
N ALA A 176 -3.94 -2.73 -10.38
CA ALA A 176 -3.56 -4.13 -10.62
C ALA A 176 -3.04 -4.39 -12.05
N LEU A 177 -3.11 -3.41 -12.97
CA LEU A 177 -2.52 -3.50 -14.30
C LEU A 177 -0.97 -3.42 -14.31
N ASP A 178 -0.33 -3.55 -13.18
CA ASP A 178 1.12 -3.45 -13.00
C ASP A 178 1.72 -2.22 -13.72
N TRP A 179 1.40 -1.05 -13.20
CA TRP A 179 1.84 0.21 -13.78
C TRP A 179 3.37 0.34 -13.85
N ARG A 180 4.10 -0.31 -12.94
CA ARG A 180 5.57 -0.25 -12.95
C ARG A 180 6.13 -0.88 -14.22
N ALA A 181 5.60 -2.03 -14.63
CA ALA A 181 6.02 -2.73 -15.83
C ALA A 181 5.41 -2.13 -17.12
N HIS A 182 4.16 -1.64 -17.06
CA HIS A 182 3.36 -1.35 -18.25
C HIS A 182 3.08 0.13 -18.49
N LEU A 183 3.67 1.04 -17.73
CA LEU A 183 3.42 2.49 -17.84
C LEU A 183 3.58 3.05 -19.27
N PRO A 184 4.59 2.66 -20.07
CA PRO A 184 4.71 3.11 -21.46
C PRO A 184 3.52 2.68 -22.34
N LEU A 185 3.02 1.45 -22.15
CA LEU A 185 1.86 0.93 -22.90
C LEU A 185 0.57 1.65 -22.51
N ILE A 186 0.39 1.93 -21.20
CA ILE A 186 -0.75 2.69 -20.68
C ILE A 186 -0.74 4.11 -21.26
N ARG A 187 0.40 4.79 -21.28
CA ARG A 187 0.55 6.14 -21.84
C ARG A 187 0.29 6.15 -23.36
N ALA A 188 0.76 5.15 -24.09
CA ALA A 188 0.48 5.03 -25.50
C ALA A 188 -1.03 4.89 -25.76
N ALA A 189 -1.73 4.02 -25.01
CA ALA A 189 -3.18 3.86 -25.13
C ALA A 189 -3.95 5.16 -24.79
N ILE A 190 -3.47 5.94 -23.81
CA ILE A 190 -4.03 7.26 -23.49
C ILE A 190 -3.84 8.23 -24.66
N HIS A 191 -2.63 8.27 -25.23
CA HIS A 191 -2.33 9.15 -26.38
C HIS A 191 -3.20 8.82 -27.59
N ASP A 192 -3.34 7.53 -27.90
CA ASP A 192 -4.21 7.07 -29.01
C ASP A 192 -5.67 7.50 -28.77
N ALA A 193 -6.19 7.29 -27.55
CA ALA A 193 -7.55 7.69 -27.19
C ALA A 193 -7.77 9.21 -27.26
N GLN A 194 -6.79 10.01 -26.84
CA GLN A 194 -6.86 11.48 -26.93
C GLN A 194 -6.83 11.95 -28.39
N GLY A 195 -6.03 11.31 -29.25
CA GLY A 195 -5.98 11.59 -30.68
C GLY A 195 -7.31 11.28 -31.36
N GLU A 196 -7.91 10.11 -31.10
CA GLU A 196 -9.22 9.74 -31.58
C GLU A 196 -10.30 10.74 -31.13
N TYR A 197 -10.31 11.11 -29.86
CA TYR A 197 -11.27 12.07 -29.33
C TYR A 197 -11.16 13.45 -29.97
N ALA A 198 -9.94 13.95 -30.21
CA ALA A 198 -9.72 15.21 -30.90
C ALA A 198 -10.26 15.21 -32.32
N LEU A 199 -10.10 14.09 -33.07
CA LEU A 199 -10.66 13.90 -34.38
C LEU A 199 -12.19 13.85 -34.36
N ASP A 200 -12.79 13.13 -33.39
CA ASP A 200 -14.25 13.05 -33.25
C ASP A 200 -14.85 14.44 -32.96
N VAL A 201 -14.24 15.24 -32.11
CA VAL A 201 -14.67 16.61 -31.81
C VAL A 201 -14.58 17.49 -33.08
N TYR A 202 -13.47 17.41 -33.80
CA TYR A 202 -13.30 18.15 -35.05
C TYR A 202 -14.34 17.79 -36.09
N LEU A 203 -14.60 16.48 -36.30
CA LEU A 203 -15.62 16.00 -37.24
C LEU A 203 -17.03 16.47 -36.84
N GLN A 204 -17.32 16.52 -35.53
CA GLN A 204 -18.60 17.03 -35.05
C GLN A 204 -18.74 18.52 -35.36
N GLN A 205 -17.72 19.33 -35.13
CA GLN A 205 -17.70 20.76 -35.44
C GLN A 205 -17.94 21.00 -36.96
N VAL A 206 -17.28 20.22 -37.81
CA VAL A 206 -17.48 20.29 -39.28
C VAL A 206 -18.93 19.97 -39.64
N ARG A 207 -19.53 18.91 -39.06
CA ARG A 207 -20.92 18.55 -39.30
C ARG A 207 -21.90 19.65 -38.87
N GLU A 208 -21.68 20.22 -37.66
CA GLU A 208 -22.52 21.33 -37.15
C GLU A 208 -22.43 22.56 -38.06
N ALA A 209 -21.23 22.89 -38.55
CA ALA A 209 -21.04 23.98 -39.48
C ALA A 209 -21.80 23.72 -40.81
N TRP A 210 -21.75 22.51 -41.33
CA TRP A 210 -22.46 22.16 -42.58
C TRP A 210 -23.99 22.16 -42.43
N THR A 211 -24.50 21.69 -41.27
CA THR A 211 -25.95 21.73 -41.02
C THR A 211 -26.49 23.15 -40.80
N GLY A 212 -25.64 24.08 -40.42
CA GLY A 212 -25.99 25.51 -40.29
C GLY A 212 -26.03 26.28 -41.60
N TYR A 213 -25.56 25.68 -42.73
CA TYR A 213 -25.59 26.28 -44.08
C TYR A 213 -26.75 25.74 -44.94
N ALA A 214 -27.51 24.75 -44.44
CA ALA A 214 -28.71 24.20 -45.11
C ALA A 214 -29.98 24.84 -44.54
#